data_946899a79348bfa24496693e418ddbe1
#
_entry.id   946899a79348bfa24496693e418ddbe1
#
_cell.length_a   1.000
_cell.length_b   1.000
_cell.length_c   1.000
_cell.angle_alpha   90.00
_cell.angle_beta   90.00
_cell.angle_gamma   90.00
#
_symmetry.space_group_name_H-M   'P 1'
#
loop_
_entity.id
_entity.type
_entity.pdbx_description
1 polymer ?
#
loop_
_entity_poly.entity_id
_entity_poly.type
_entity_poly.pdbx_seq_one_letter_code
_entity_poly.pdbx_strand_id
1 'polypeptide(L)'
;RKEAADGSFILVNLGDGVSPFHLELTWLRDHAATPYELGENESHLCLRVAGDYDAVREYHRAMGCVCFENHDMGLYFINDPDDYWIEVLPMK
;
A
#
# COMPACT_ATOMS: atom_id res chain seq x y z
N ARG A 1 1.70 0.51 17.53
CA ARG A 1 1.48 1.94 17.33
C ARG A 1 2.28 2.73 18.37
N LYS A 2 2.95 3.75 17.92
CA LYS A 2 3.73 4.64 18.77
C LYS A 2 3.37 6.08 18.43
N GLU A 3 3.15 6.89 19.46
CA GLU A 3 2.83 8.32 19.29
C GLU A 3 3.87 9.16 20.01
N ALA A 4 4.27 10.29 19.40
CA ALA A 4 5.12 11.26 20.07
C ALA A 4 4.34 11.91 21.23
N ALA A 5 5.04 12.19 22.33
CA ALA A 5 4.42 12.82 23.50
C ALA A 5 3.81 14.19 23.18
N ASP A 6 4.39 14.91 22.22
CA ASP A 6 3.90 16.23 21.79
C ASP A 6 2.92 16.16 20.61
N GLY A 7 2.55 14.96 20.14
CA GLY A 7 1.63 14.77 19.04
C GLY A 7 2.23 15.04 17.67
N SER A 8 3.55 15.18 17.54
CA SER A 8 4.20 15.53 16.28
C SER A 8 4.22 14.39 15.26
N PHE A 9 4.17 13.13 15.71
CA PHE A 9 4.14 11.99 14.80
C PHE A 9 3.39 10.80 15.39
N ILE A 10 2.93 9.93 14.49
CA ILE A 10 2.37 8.62 14.83
C ILE A 10 3.03 7.60 13.91
N LEU A 11 3.52 6.50 14.49
CA LEU A 11 4.09 5.37 13.75
C LEU A 11 3.17 4.17 13.92
N VAL A 12 2.86 3.51 12.80
CA VAL A 12 2.06 2.27 12.80
C VAL A 12 2.82 1.24 12.00
N ASN A 13 3.08 0.08 12.60
CA ASN A 13 3.75 -1.02 11.91
C ASN A 13 2.72 -2.06 11.50
N LEU A 14 2.70 -2.38 10.21
CA LEU A 14 1.85 -3.42 9.64
C LEU A 14 2.70 -4.66 9.36
N GLY A 15 2.17 -5.82 9.67
CA GLY A 15 2.83 -7.09 9.41
C GLY A 15 1.81 -8.14 9.02
N ASP A 16 2.30 -9.26 8.50
CA ASP A 16 1.46 -10.39 8.11
C ASP A 16 1.25 -11.42 9.23
N GLY A 17 1.89 -11.22 10.37
CA GLY A 17 1.80 -12.14 11.51
C GLY A 17 2.62 -13.42 11.33
N VAL A 18 3.33 -13.58 10.23
CA VAL A 18 4.09 -14.80 9.89
C VAL A 18 5.57 -14.51 9.75
N SER A 19 5.94 -13.52 8.94
CA SER A 19 7.31 -13.12 8.70
C SER A 19 7.73 -11.99 9.65
N PRO A 20 9.05 -11.76 9.81
CA PRO A 20 9.52 -10.61 10.60
C PRO A 20 9.42 -9.27 9.84
N PHE A 21 8.96 -9.29 8.60
CA PHE A 21 8.84 -8.06 7.81
C PHE A 21 7.74 -7.17 8.37
N HIS A 22 8.04 -5.89 8.51
CA HIS A 22 7.05 -4.88 8.88
C HIS A 22 7.12 -3.70 7.94
N LEU A 23 5.96 -3.15 7.60
CA LEU A 23 5.84 -1.89 6.90
C LEU A 23 5.49 -0.82 7.93
N GLU A 24 6.33 0.18 8.08
CA GLU A 24 6.05 1.29 8.99
C GLU A 24 5.36 2.41 8.25
N LEU A 25 4.18 2.79 8.73
CA LEU A 25 3.46 3.96 8.25
C LEU A 25 3.73 5.10 9.22
N THR A 26 4.08 6.25 8.69
CA THR A 26 4.43 7.44 9.47
C THR A 26 3.44 8.57 9.17
N TRP A 27 2.73 9.00 10.20
CA TRP A 27 1.91 10.21 10.12
C TRP A 27 2.66 11.36 10.78
N LEU A 28 2.74 12.49 10.10
CA LEU A 28 3.38 13.69 10.62
C LEU A 28 2.35 14.81 10.71
N ARG A 29 2.20 15.37 11.92
CA ARG A 29 1.24 16.44 12.14
C ARG A 29 1.42 17.61 11.18
N ASP A 30 2.66 17.98 10.89
CA ASP A 30 2.94 19.13 10.03
C ASP A 30 2.61 18.87 8.56
N HIS A 31 2.33 17.61 8.19
CA HIS A 31 1.90 17.21 6.86
C HIS A 31 0.44 16.76 6.80
N ALA A 32 -0.31 16.89 7.91
CA ALA A 32 -1.65 16.30 7.99
C ALA A 32 -2.62 16.86 6.93
N ALA A 33 -2.42 18.09 6.49
CA ALA A 33 -3.28 18.74 5.49
C ALA A 33 -2.56 18.96 4.14
N THR A 34 -1.35 18.43 3.98
CA THR A 34 -0.54 18.66 2.77
C THR A 34 -0.14 17.33 2.17
N PRO A 35 -0.56 17.02 0.91
CA PRO A 35 -0.14 15.80 0.24
C PRO A 35 1.38 15.76 0.06
N TYR A 36 1.94 14.54 0.07
CA TYR A 36 3.36 14.35 -0.24
C TYR A 36 3.58 14.39 -1.74
N GLU A 37 4.77 14.85 -2.14
CA GLU A 37 5.19 14.81 -3.53
C GLU A 37 5.72 13.42 -3.84
N LEU A 38 4.99 12.66 -4.63
CA LEU A 38 5.32 11.26 -4.92
C LEU A 38 6.11 11.09 -6.22
N GLY A 39 6.44 12.21 -6.89
CA GLY A 39 7.12 12.14 -8.18
C GLY A 39 6.26 11.42 -9.22
N GLU A 40 6.86 10.53 -9.97
CA GLU A 40 6.15 9.73 -10.97
C GLU A 40 5.81 8.33 -10.45
N ASN A 41 5.87 8.10 -9.14
CA ASN A 41 5.70 6.78 -8.52
C ASN A 41 6.68 5.76 -9.10
N GLU A 42 7.91 6.17 -9.30
CA GLU A 42 8.95 5.36 -9.91
C GLU A 42 9.43 4.21 -9.02
N SER A 43 9.10 4.24 -7.74
CA SER A 43 9.32 3.11 -6.83
C SER A 43 8.01 2.74 -6.15
N HIS A 44 7.86 1.47 -5.80
CA HIS A 44 6.62 0.99 -5.20
C HIS A 44 6.85 -0.28 -4.40
N LEU A 45 5.90 -0.59 -3.52
CA LEU A 45 5.85 -1.89 -2.85
C LEU A 45 5.24 -2.92 -3.79
N CYS A 46 5.67 -4.16 -3.66
CA CYS A 46 5.04 -5.29 -4.32
C CYS A 46 4.58 -6.28 -3.26
N LEU A 47 3.32 -6.67 -3.31
CA LEU A 47 2.75 -7.67 -2.41
C LEU A 47 2.31 -8.87 -3.22
N ARG A 48 2.59 -10.07 -2.69
CA ARG A 48 2.08 -11.32 -3.27
C ARG A 48 0.92 -11.81 -2.41
N VAL A 49 -0.17 -12.19 -3.07
CA VAL A 49 -1.37 -12.64 -2.37
C VAL A 49 -1.57 -14.13 -2.58
N ALA A 50 -1.96 -14.82 -1.51
CA ALA A 50 -2.28 -16.24 -1.56
C ALA A 50 -3.74 -16.42 -2.00
N GLY A 51 -4.06 -17.63 -2.48
CA GLY A 51 -5.42 -17.99 -2.86
C GLY A 51 -5.79 -17.50 -4.25
N ASP A 52 -7.06 -17.17 -4.43
CA ASP A 52 -7.61 -16.79 -5.73
C ASP A 52 -7.26 -15.35 -6.09
N TYR A 53 -6.25 -15.19 -6.93
CA TYR A 53 -5.77 -13.89 -7.38
C TYR A 53 -6.87 -13.07 -8.07
N ASP A 54 -7.68 -13.71 -8.93
CA ASP A 54 -8.73 -13.00 -9.64
C ASP A 54 -9.81 -12.48 -8.68
N ALA A 55 -10.13 -13.23 -7.64
CA ALA A 55 -11.07 -12.79 -6.62
C ALA A 55 -10.53 -11.59 -5.84
N VAL A 56 -9.24 -11.59 -5.52
CA VAL A 56 -8.60 -10.46 -4.83
C VAL A 56 -8.64 -9.22 -5.73
N ARG A 57 -8.36 -9.38 -7.03
CA ARG A 57 -8.41 -8.27 -7.99
C ARG A 57 -9.82 -7.68 -8.07
N GLU A 58 -10.85 -8.53 -8.15
CA GLU A 58 -12.23 -8.06 -8.18
C GLU A 58 -12.61 -7.33 -6.89
N TYR A 59 -12.12 -7.80 -5.75
CA TYR A 59 -12.30 -7.12 -4.48
C TYR A 59 -11.71 -5.71 -4.51
N HIS A 60 -10.50 -5.57 -5.02
CA HIS A 60 -9.87 -4.26 -5.13
C HIS A 60 -10.59 -3.35 -6.15
N ARG A 61 -11.12 -3.93 -7.24
CA ARG A 61 -11.93 -3.16 -8.18
C ARG A 61 -13.19 -2.61 -7.50
N ALA A 62 -13.85 -3.44 -6.71
CA ALA A 62 -15.04 -3.03 -5.98
C ALA A 62 -14.74 -1.93 -4.96
N MET A 63 -13.54 -1.94 -4.38
CA MET A 63 -13.09 -0.87 -3.49
C MET A 63 -12.78 0.43 -4.23
N GLY A 64 -12.60 0.38 -5.55
CA GLY A 64 -12.26 1.55 -6.36
C GLY A 64 -10.78 1.95 -6.27
N CYS A 65 -9.89 1.06 -5.84
CA CYS A 65 -8.49 1.40 -5.65
C CYS A 65 -7.55 0.87 -6.74
N VAL A 66 -8.05 0.15 -7.74
CA VAL A 66 -7.21 -0.31 -8.86
C VAL A 66 -6.87 0.89 -9.74
N CYS A 67 -5.58 1.17 -9.91
CA CYS A 67 -5.14 2.33 -10.68
C CYS A 67 -4.43 1.96 -12.00
N PHE A 68 -4.00 0.72 -12.15
CA PHE A 68 -3.37 0.27 -13.40
C PHE A 68 -3.46 -1.26 -13.49
N GLU A 69 -3.68 -1.77 -14.70
CA GLU A 69 -3.69 -3.21 -14.96
C GLU A 69 -2.84 -3.51 -16.19
N ASN A 70 -2.07 -4.60 -16.13
CA ASN A 70 -1.33 -5.12 -17.26
C ASN A 70 -1.64 -6.62 -17.39
N HIS A 71 -2.58 -6.94 -18.25
CA HIS A 71 -3.06 -8.31 -18.42
C HIS A 71 -1.98 -9.22 -19.02
N ASP A 72 -1.15 -8.68 -19.90
CA ASP A 72 -0.09 -9.47 -20.55
C ASP A 72 0.95 -9.93 -19.54
N MET A 73 1.28 -9.11 -18.58
CA MET A 73 2.24 -9.45 -17.53
C MET A 73 1.57 -10.12 -16.34
N GLY A 74 0.24 -10.16 -16.28
CA GLY A 74 -0.50 -10.75 -15.17
C GLY A 74 -0.34 -10.01 -13.86
N LEU A 75 -0.37 -8.68 -13.91
CA LEU A 75 -0.22 -7.86 -12.72
C LEU A 75 -1.21 -6.68 -12.72
N TYR A 76 -1.43 -6.12 -11.55
CA TYR A 76 -2.15 -4.87 -11.43
C TYR A 76 -1.60 -4.08 -10.25
N PHE A 77 -1.92 -2.79 -10.24
CA PHE A 77 -1.55 -1.89 -9.16
C PHE A 77 -2.79 -1.33 -8.48
N ILE A 78 -2.68 -1.14 -7.19
CA ILE A 78 -3.65 -0.36 -6.42
C ILE A 78 -2.95 0.87 -5.88
N ASN A 79 -3.73 1.90 -5.56
CA ASN A 79 -3.20 3.05 -4.84
C ASN A 79 -3.74 3.04 -3.41
N ASP A 80 -2.88 3.43 -2.46
CA ASP A 80 -3.32 3.61 -1.09
C ASP A 80 -4.03 4.97 -0.94
N PRO A 81 -4.58 5.30 0.23
CA PRO A 81 -5.28 6.58 0.41
C PRO A 81 -4.43 7.83 0.14
N ASP A 82 -3.11 7.70 0.14
CA ASP A 82 -2.18 8.80 -0.14
C ASP A 82 -1.61 8.74 -1.55
N ASP A 83 -2.19 7.90 -2.43
CA ASP A 83 -1.82 7.71 -3.83
C ASP A 83 -0.48 7.01 -4.08
N TYR A 84 0.08 6.34 -3.07
CA TYR A 84 1.22 5.46 -3.30
C TYR A 84 0.76 4.22 -4.08
N TRP A 85 1.54 3.84 -5.07
CA TRP A 85 1.24 2.65 -5.88
C TRP A 85 1.76 1.40 -5.21
N ILE A 86 0.95 0.36 -5.22
CA ILE A 86 1.28 -0.96 -4.68
C ILE A 86 0.98 -1.98 -5.77
N GLU A 87 2.01 -2.72 -6.16
CA GLU A 87 1.86 -3.80 -7.14
C GLU A 87 1.33 -5.05 -6.44
N VAL A 88 0.35 -5.72 -7.05
CA VAL A 88 -0.23 -6.95 -6.50
C VAL A 88 0.04 -8.09 -7.47
N LEU A 89 0.72 -9.12 -6.97
CA LEU A 89 1.08 -10.31 -7.74
C LEU A 89 0.53 -11.57 -7.06
N PRO A 90 0.29 -12.63 -7.84
CA PRO A 90 -0.06 -13.91 -7.23
C PRO A 90 1.16 -14.55 -6.57
N MET A 91 0.91 -15.46 -5.64
CA MET A 91 1.95 -16.35 -5.14
C MET A 91 2.38 -17.27 -6.28
N LYS A 92 3.65 -17.63 -6.29
CA LYS A 92 4.18 -18.54 -7.32
C LYS A 92 3.76 -19.97 -7.07
#